data_7528f5d9caf0b2ddb36e4a9b0fb4459e
#
_entry.id   7528f5d9caf0b2ddb36e4a9b0fb4459e
#
_cell.length_a   1.000
_cell.length_b   1.000
_cell.length_c   1.000
_cell.angle_alpha   90.00
_cell.angle_beta   90.00
_cell.angle_gamma   90.00
#
_symmetry.space_group_name_H-M   'P 1'
#
loop_
_entity.id
_entity.type
_entity.pdbx_description
1 polymer ?
#
loop_
_entity_poly.entity_id
_entity_poly.type
_entity_poly.pdbx_seq_one_letter_code
_entity_poly.pdbx_strand_id
1 'polypeptide(L)'
;MFKEMRRVDRQIEIQQATEILKDCDYGVLSTLGKNGYAYGVPINYVLVDDKIYFHCAVTGHKLENIEHNDKVSFCVVRNSKPLPDQFATQYESVIIFGRATEVEGDEKKHALQELVKKYSSDFLREGMDKIEREVDTTKVVKIDIEHITGKARK
;
A
#
# COMPACT_ATOMS: atom_id res chain seq x y z
N MET A 1 -13.60 -13.31 -11.48
CA MET A 1 -13.06 -11.99 -11.84
C MET A 1 -11.54 -11.93 -11.67
N PHE A 2 -11.01 -12.17 -10.49
CA PHE A 2 -9.56 -12.17 -10.27
C PHE A 2 -8.96 -13.54 -10.61
N LYS A 3 -7.80 -13.49 -11.27
CA LYS A 3 -7.12 -14.71 -11.69
C LYS A 3 -6.47 -15.42 -10.49
N GLU A 4 -6.56 -16.72 -10.44
CA GLU A 4 -5.88 -17.52 -9.43
C GLU A 4 -4.36 -17.47 -9.60
N MET A 5 -3.64 -17.65 -8.50
CA MET A 5 -2.18 -17.70 -8.52
C MET A 5 -1.69 -18.94 -9.28
N ARG A 6 -0.72 -18.75 -10.16
CA ARG A 6 -0.07 -19.88 -10.86
C ARG A 6 0.69 -20.81 -9.91
N ARG A 7 1.41 -20.24 -8.94
CA ARG A 7 2.20 -20.99 -7.96
C ARG A 7 1.42 -21.17 -6.67
N VAL A 8 0.35 -21.97 -6.76
CA VAL A 8 -0.51 -22.28 -5.61
C VAL A 8 0.29 -22.93 -4.48
N ASP A 9 1.34 -23.69 -4.83
CA ASP A 9 2.27 -24.31 -3.86
C ASP A 9 2.99 -23.29 -2.96
N ARG A 10 3.06 -22.03 -3.37
CA ARG A 10 3.69 -20.94 -2.61
C ARG A 10 2.68 -19.97 -2.01
N GLN A 11 1.40 -20.21 -2.23
CA GLN A 11 0.35 -19.35 -1.67
C GLN A 11 0.33 -19.49 -0.15
N ILE A 12 0.21 -18.34 0.53
CA ILE A 12 0.08 -18.30 1.98
C ILE A 12 -1.34 -17.87 2.37
N GLU A 13 -1.69 -18.12 3.62
CA GLU A 13 -3.00 -17.74 4.15
C GLU A 13 -3.15 -16.23 4.19
N ILE A 14 -4.41 -15.76 4.09
CA ILE A 14 -4.73 -14.34 4.10
C ILE A 14 -4.23 -13.67 5.38
N GLN A 15 -4.30 -14.36 6.52
CA GLN A 15 -3.81 -13.85 7.78
C GLN A 15 -2.31 -13.56 7.74
N GLN A 16 -1.51 -14.45 7.17
CA GLN A 16 -0.08 -14.25 6.99
C GLN A 16 0.21 -13.11 6.03
N ALA A 17 -0.55 -13.03 4.93
CA ALA A 17 -0.43 -11.93 3.97
C ALA A 17 -0.71 -10.59 4.64
N THR A 18 -1.70 -10.52 5.50
CA THR A 18 -2.04 -9.32 6.26
C THR A 18 -0.91 -8.91 7.20
N GLU A 19 -0.26 -9.87 7.85
CA GLU A 19 0.89 -9.59 8.72
C GLU A 19 2.07 -9.02 7.93
N ILE A 20 2.36 -9.58 6.76
CA ILE A 20 3.39 -9.06 5.86
C ILE A 20 3.07 -7.63 5.46
N LEU A 21 1.82 -7.39 5.10
CA LEU A 21 1.35 -6.07 4.70
C LEU A 21 1.52 -5.04 5.81
N LYS A 22 1.27 -5.41 7.06
CA LYS A 22 1.47 -4.51 8.20
C LYS A 22 2.94 -4.16 8.44
N ASP A 23 3.84 -5.09 8.21
CA ASP A 23 5.25 -4.96 8.57
C ASP A 23 6.09 -4.19 7.55
N CYS A 24 5.67 -4.14 6.29
CA CYS A 24 6.49 -3.52 5.26
C CYS A 24 6.50 -1.99 5.39
N ASP A 25 7.66 -1.38 5.12
CA ASP A 25 7.84 0.06 5.22
C ASP A 25 7.30 0.80 4.02
N TYR A 26 7.27 0.17 2.86
CA TYR A 26 6.74 0.76 1.63
C TYR A 26 6.17 -0.33 0.73
N GLY A 27 5.33 0.09 -0.18
CA GLY A 27 4.85 -0.76 -1.25
C GLY A 27 4.87 0.00 -2.57
N VAL A 28 4.60 -0.72 -3.65
CA VAL A 28 4.50 -0.12 -4.99
C VAL A 28 3.03 -0.05 -5.37
N LEU A 29 2.54 1.17 -5.54
CA LEU A 29 1.20 1.45 -6.03
C LEU A 29 1.24 1.51 -7.55
N SER A 30 0.40 0.74 -8.22
CA SER A 30 0.27 0.75 -9.67
C SER A 30 -1.10 1.28 -10.05
N THR A 31 -1.09 2.31 -10.89
CA THR A 31 -2.28 3.00 -11.40
C THR A 31 -2.26 2.99 -12.93
N LEU A 32 -3.42 3.21 -13.55
CA LEU A 32 -3.55 3.20 -15.00
C LEU A 32 -3.80 4.62 -15.50
N GLY A 33 -2.88 5.10 -16.34
CA GLY A 33 -2.99 6.43 -16.94
C GLY A 33 -3.89 6.48 -18.18
N LYS A 34 -4.33 7.67 -18.54
CA LYS A 34 -5.12 7.91 -19.76
C LYS A 34 -4.39 7.45 -21.03
N ASN A 35 -3.05 7.48 -21.00
CA ASN A 35 -2.21 7.04 -22.12
C ASN A 35 -2.09 5.51 -22.23
N GLY A 36 -2.76 4.76 -21.32
CA GLY A 36 -2.73 3.30 -21.32
C GLY A 36 -1.54 2.70 -20.61
N TYR A 37 -0.60 3.50 -20.13
CA TYR A 37 0.54 2.97 -19.38
C TYR A 37 0.18 2.73 -17.93
N ALA A 38 0.63 1.58 -17.41
CA ALA A 38 0.66 1.32 -15.98
C ALA A 38 1.77 2.17 -15.35
N TYR A 39 1.46 2.82 -14.25
CA TYR A 39 2.41 3.67 -13.52
C TYR A 39 2.61 3.10 -12.12
N GLY A 40 3.83 2.64 -11.83
CA GLY A 40 4.20 2.09 -10.53
C GLY A 40 5.04 3.08 -9.75
N VAL A 41 4.62 3.39 -8.53
CA VAL A 41 5.32 4.34 -7.67
C VAL A 41 5.46 3.77 -6.25
N PRO A 42 6.67 3.83 -5.65
CA PRO A 42 6.82 3.41 -4.25
C PRO A 42 6.19 4.45 -3.33
N ILE A 43 5.46 3.98 -2.32
CA ILE A 43 4.82 4.83 -1.33
C ILE A 43 4.90 4.23 0.08
N ASN A 44 4.96 5.08 1.09
CA ASN A 44 4.69 4.70 2.46
C ASN A 44 3.18 4.59 2.66
N TYR A 45 2.77 3.70 3.55
CA TYR A 45 1.35 3.42 3.74
C TYR A 45 1.10 2.86 5.14
N VAL A 46 -0.17 2.81 5.52
CA VAL A 46 -0.61 2.10 6.72
C VAL A 46 -1.84 1.25 6.39
N LEU A 47 -1.90 0.08 7.01
CA LEU A 47 -3.09 -0.79 6.95
C LEU A 47 -3.92 -0.53 8.22
N VAL A 48 -5.16 -0.11 8.02
CA VAL A 48 -6.13 0.09 9.10
C VAL A 48 -7.40 -0.63 8.71
N ASP A 49 -7.80 -1.62 9.50
CA ASP A 49 -8.98 -2.47 9.20
C ASP A 49 -8.89 -3.00 7.79
N ASP A 50 -8.87 -3.56 7.06
CA ASP A 50 -8.80 -4.03 5.67
C ASP A 50 -8.67 -2.92 4.61
N LYS A 51 -8.11 -1.75 4.99
CA LYS A 51 -7.91 -0.63 4.07
C LYS A 51 -6.49 -0.13 4.15
N ILE A 52 -5.95 0.25 2.99
CA ILE A 52 -4.62 0.86 2.90
C ILE A 52 -4.81 2.37 2.75
N TYR A 53 -4.07 3.13 3.54
CA TYR A 53 -4.06 4.59 3.47
C TYR A 53 -2.66 5.09 3.17
N PHE A 54 -2.57 6.08 2.31
CA PHE A 54 -1.34 6.82 2.08
C PHE A 54 -1.64 8.30 1.95
N HIS A 55 -0.64 9.13 2.21
CA HIS A 55 -0.77 10.56 2.02
C HIS A 55 0.12 11.02 0.88
N CYS A 56 -0.25 12.14 0.27
CA CYS A 56 0.49 12.72 -0.85
C CYS A 56 0.21 14.21 -0.96
N ALA A 57 0.95 14.88 -1.85
CA ALA A 57 0.66 16.26 -2.20
C ALA A 57 -0.72 16.38 -2.86
N VAL A 58 -1.23 17.60 -2.95
CA VAL A 58 -2.58 17.85 -3.49
C VAL A 58 -2.68 17.65 -5.00
N THR A 59 -1.54 17.53 -5.69
CA THR A 59 -1.48 17.24 -7.14
C THR A 59 -0.39 16.22 -7.41
N GLY A 60 -0.49 15.49 -8.52
CA GLY A 60 0.54 14.54 -8.94
C GLY A 60 0.03 13.49 -9.91
N HIS A 61 0.97 12.77 -10.51
CA HIS A 61 0.69 11.78 -11.56
C HIS A 61 -0.24 10.66 -11.05
N LYS A 62 0.02 10.12 -9.85
CA LYS A 62 -0.82 9.06 -9.30
C LYS A 62 -2.26 9.51 -9.03
N LEU A 63 -2.45 10.76 -8.62
CA LEU A 63 -3.78 11.32 -8.37
C LEU A 63 -4.55 11.50 -9.67
N GLU A 64 -3.89 11.99 -10.72
CA GLU A 64 -4.50 12.11 -12.06
C GLU A 64 -4.94 10.75 -12.58
N ASN A 65 -4.09 9.73 -12.41
CA ASN A 65 -4.41 8.38 -12.84
C ASN A 65 -5.60 7.79 -12.06
N ILE A 66 -5.65 8.00 -10.75
CA ILE A 66 -6.74 7.51 -9.90
C ILE A 66 -8.06 8.20 -10.27
N GLU A 67 -8.02 9.49 -10.59
CA GLU A 67 -9.20 10.21 -11.04
C GLU A 67 -9.73 9.65 -12.37
N HIS A 68 -8.82 9.27 -13.26
CA HIS A 68 -9.18 8.64 -14.54
C HIS A 68 -9.70 7.21 -14.35
N ASN A 69 -9.07 6.41 -13.49
CA ASN A 69 -9.44 5.02 -13.22
C ASN A 69 -9.08 4.68 -11.78
N ASP A 70 -10.08 4.38 -10.99
CA ASP A 70 -9.91 4.11 -9.55
C ASP A 70 -9.41 2.70 -9.23
N LYS A 71 -9.37 1.81 -10.21
CA LYS A 71 -8.83 0.47 -10.02
C LYS A 71 -7.31 0.52 -9.94
N VAL A 72 -6.77 -0.03 -8.85
CA VAL A 72 -5.34 0.00 -8.58
C VAL A 72 -4.85 -1.36 -8.13
N SER A 73 -3.54 -1.56 -8.20
CA SER A 73 -2.89 -2.67 -7.52
C SER A 73 -1.81 -2.16 -6.59
N PHE A 74 -1.52 -2.93 -5.55
CA PHE A 74 -0.52 -2.58 -4.56
C PHE A 74 0.29 -3.82 -4.21
N CYS A 75 1.62 -3.70 -4.22
CA CYS A 75 2.52 -4.83 -4.01
C CYS A 75 3.55 -4.49 -2.94
N VAL A 76 3.73 -5.42 -2.00
CA VAL A 76 4.82 -5.35 -1.02
C VAL A 76 5.67 -6.60 -1.09
N VAL A 77 6.95 -6.45 -0.77
CA VAL A 77 7.92 -7.55 -0.71
C VAL A 77 8.73 -7.40 0.57
N ARG A 78 8.95 -8.51 1.26
CA ARG A 78 9.81 -8.52 2.43
C ARG A 78 10.70 -9.77 2.43
N ASN A 79 11.81 -9.71 3.16
CA ASN A 79 12.74 -10.83 3.32
C ASN A 79 13.24 -11.41 1.99
N SER A 80 13.46 -10.53 1.00
CA SER A 80 14.00 -10.93 -0.29
C SER A 80 15.47 -11.27 -0.16
N LYS A 81 15.83 -12.52 -0.51
CA LYS A 81 17.21 -13.01 -0.42
C LYS A 81 17.51 -13.91 -1.62
N PRO A 82 18.37 -13.47 -2.53
CA PRO A 82 18.86 -14.35 -3.59
C PRO A 82 19.61 -15.54 -3.01
N LEU A 83 19.40 -16.70 -3.60
CA LEU A 83 20.09 -17.95 -3.26
C LEU A 83 20.89 -18.39 -4.49
N PRO A 84 22.13 -17.88 -4.69
CA PRO A 84 22.85 -18.07 -5.94
C PRO A 84 23.16 -19.53 -6.27
N ASP A 85 23.46 -20.33 -5.26
CA ASP A 85 23.75 -21.75 -5.42
C ASP A 85 22.53 -22.59 -5.83
N GLN A 86 21.33 -22.07 -5.57
CA GLN A 86 20.06 -22.71 -5.92
C GLN A 86 19.40 -22.08 -7.12
N PHE A 87 19.99 -21.03 -7.72
CA PHE A 87 19.42 -20.27 -8.83
C PHE A 87 17.98 -19.81 -8.51
N ALA A 88 17.78 -19.31 -7.31
CA ALA A 88 16.45 -19.04 -6.75
C ALA A 88 16.50 -17.82 -5.83
N THR A 89 15.32 -17.40 -5.38
CA THR A 89 15.16 -16.30 -4.42
C THR A 89 14.18 -16.70 -3.33
N GLN A 90 14.59 -16.50 -2.10
CA GLN A 90 13.71 -16.57 -0.93
C GLN A 90 13.01 -15.23 -0.80
N TYR A 91 11.70 -15.21 -0.56
CA TYR A 91 10.94 -13.96 -0.46
C TYR A 91 9.56 -14.19 0.16
N GLU A 92 8.95 -13.09 0.57
CA GLU A 92 7.54 -13.01 0.92
C GLU A 92 6.96 -11.81 0.19
N SER A 93 5.80 -11.98 -0.44
CA SER A 93 5.16 -10.88 -1.18
C SER A 93 3.65 -10.93 -1.04
N VAL A 94 3.02 -9.77 -1.16
CA VAL A 94 1.57 -9.62 -1.15
C VAL A 94 1.18 -8.73 -2.33
N ILE A 95 0.16 -9.14 -3.07
CA ILE A 95 -0.42 -8.35 -4.14
C ILE A 95 -1.89 -8.10 -3.82
N ILE A 96 -2.28 -6.85 -3.93
CA ILE A 96 -3.64 -6.38 -3.67
C ILE A 96 -4.21 -5.77 -4.93
N PHE A 97 -5.48 -6.05 -5.20
CA PHE A 97 -6.29 -5.30 -6.14
C PHE A 97 -7.39 -4.60 -5.37
N GLY A 98 -7.66 -3.36 -5.71
CA GLY A 98 -8.68 -2.59 -5.01
C GLY A 98 -9.03 -1.30 -5.72
N ARG A 99 -9.79 -0.48 -5.03
CA ARG A 99 -10.22 0.82 -5.55
C ARG A 99 -9.71 1.94 -4.65
N ALA A 100 -9.16 2.96 -5.28
CA ALA A 100 -8.57 4.11 -4.60
C ALA A 100 -9.55 5.29 -4.62
N THR A 101 -9.77 5.89 -3.44
CA THR A 101 -10.59 7.09 -3.29
C THR A 101 -9.94 8.04 -2.31
N GLU A 102 -10.11 9.35 -2.55
CA GLU A 102 -9.68 10.35 -1.59
C GLU A 102 -10.61 10.35 -0.38
N VAL A 103 -10.05 10.52 0.81
CA VAL A 103 -10.82 10.61 2.05
C VAL A 103 -10.66 11.98 2.69
N GLU A 104 -11.70 12.42 3.40
CA GLU A 104 -11.77 13.71 4.05
C GLU A 104 -12.21 13.57 5.50
N GLY A 105 -12.21 14.68 6.24
CA GLY A 105 -12.75 14.76 7.59
C GLY A 105 -12.01 13.87 8.59
N ASP A 106 -12.79 13.23 9.45
CA ASP A 106 -12.25 12.42 10.55
C ASP A 106 -11.47 11.20 10.05
N GLU A 107 -11.89 10.59 8.95
CA GLU A 107 -11.19 9.46 8.33
C GLU A 107 -9.80 9.87 7.86
N LYS A 108 -9.67 11.02 7.22
CA LYS A 108 -8.40 11.59 6.78
C LYS A 108 -7.46 11.82 7.97
N LYS A 109 -7.97 12.47 9.01
CA LYS A 109 -7.19 12.77 10.20
C LYS A 109 -6.74 11.49 10.91
N HIS A 110 -7.64 10.51 11.05
CA HIS A 110 -7.31 9.22 11.65
C HIS A 110 -6.22 8.49 10.87
N ALA A 111 -6.31 8.48 9.54
CA ALA A 111 -5.29 7.85 8.69
C ALA A 111 -3.93 8.51 8.87
N LEU A 112 -3.87 9.84 8.92
CA LEU A 112 -2.62 10.57 9.17
C LEU A 112 -2.04 10.22 10.54
N GLN A 113 -2.88 10.10 11.56
CA GLN A 113 -2.44 9.68 12.90
C GLN A 113 -1.86 8.26 12.88
N GLU A 114 -2.49 7.34 12.17
CA GLU A 114 -2.00 5.97 12.05
C GLU A 114 -0.67 5.89 11.28
N LEU A 115 -0.48 6.74 10.29
CA LEU A 115 0.81 6.87 9.59
C LEU A 115 1.91 7.35 10.53
N VAL A 116 1.62 8.34 11.37
CA VAL A 116 2.57 8.83 12.39
C VAL A 116 2.92 7.71 13.37
N LYS A 117 1.95 6.96 13.83
CA LYS A 117 2.18 5.84 14.76
C LYS A 117 3.07 4.77 14.14
N LYS A 118 2.90 4.48 12.86
CA LYS A 118 3.70 3.46 12.16
C LYS A 118 5.14 3.90 11.94
N TYR A 119 5.36 5.12 11.45
CA TYR A 119 6.68 5.57 10.98
C TYR A 119 7.43 6.46 11.97
N SER A 120 6.73 7.06 12.91
CA SER A 120 7.29 8.06 13.82
C SER A 120 6.80 7.86 15.25
N SER A 121 6.75 6.62 15.72
CA SER A 121 6.23 6.27 17.05
C SER A 121 6.96 6.97 18.20
N ASP A 122 8.24 7.31 18.01
CA ASP A 122 9.03 8.03 19.01
C ASP A 122 8.81 9.55 18.97
N PHE A 123 8.04 10.05 18.01
CA PHE A 123 7.80 11.47 17.76
C PHE A 123 6.31 11.78 17.62
N LEU A 124 5.47 11.10 18.41
CA LEU A 124 4.01 11.21 18.31
C LEU A 124 3.51 12.64 18.48
N ARG A 125 4.03 13.37 19.47
CA ARG A 125 3.60 14.74 19.74
C ARG A 125 3.90 15.66 18.55
N GLU A 126 5.12 15.62 18.05
CA GLU A 126 5.55 16.43 16.90
C GLU A 126 4.76 16.06 15.65
N GLY A 127 4.47 14.76 15.46
CA GLY A 127 3.68 14.27 14.34
C GLY A 127 2.23 14.72 14.40
N MET A 128 1.61 14.70 15.58
CA MET A 128 0.24 15.18 15.75
C MET A 128 0.15 16.70 15.50
N ASP A 129 1.14 17.47 15.97
CA ASP A 129 1.23 18.91 15.71
C ASP A 129 1.37 19.19 14.21
N LYS A 130 2.16 18.40 13.52
CA LYS A 130 2.32 18.52 12.06
C LYS A 130 1.02 18.25 11.31
N ILE A 131 0.26 17.26 11.72
CA ILE A 131 -1.05 16.96 11.13
C ILE A 131 -1.96 18.19 11.24
N GLU A 132 -2.06 18.80 12.41
CA GLU A 132 -2.89 20.01 12.61
C GLU A 132 -2.49 21.16 11.70
N ARG A 133 -1.19 21.32 11.43
CA ARG A 133 -0.68 22.39 10.56
C ARG A 133 -0.88 22.10 9.07
N GLU A 134 -0.83 20.84 8.65
CA GLU A 134 -0.72 20.49 7.23
C GLU A 134 -1.91 19.69 6.68
N VAL A 135 -2.91 19.41 7.49
CA VAL A 135 -4.06 18.57 7.08
C VAL A 135 -4.77 19.13 5.84
N ASP A 136 -4.85 20.44 5.71
CA ASP A 136 -5.55 21.09 4.59
C ASP A 136 -4.72 21.14 3.30
N THR A 137 -3.41 20.92 3.40
CA THR A 137 -2.50 20.93 2.23
C THR A 137 -1.98 19.55 1.87
N THR A 138 -2.51 18.50 2.51
CA THR A 138 -2.14 17.11 2.27
C THR A 138 -3.39 16.34 1.84
N LYS A 139 -3.26 15.49 0.84
CA LYS A 139 -4.32 14.54 0.46
C LYS A 139 -4.05 13.17 1.06
N VAL A 140 -5.11 12.49 1.44
CA VAL A 140 -5.06 11.09 1.88
C VAL A 140 -5.95 10.27 0.97
N VAL A 141 -5.40 9.16 0.50
CA VAL A 141 -6.09 8.22 -0.37
C VAL A 141 -6.27 6.90 0.36
N LYS A 142 -7.46 6.34 0.24
CA LYS A 142 -7.80 5.02 0.76
C LYS A 142 -7.87 4.02 -0.40
N ILE A 143 -7.32 2.84 -0.19
CA ILE A 143 -7.53 1.70 -1.09
C ILE A 143 -8.43 0.70 -0.36
N ASP A 144 -9.65 0.53 -0.89
CA ASP A 144 -10.53 -0.54 -0.45
C ASP A 144 -10.09 -1.84 -1.13
N ILE A 145 -9.69 -2.84 -0.32
CA ILE A 145 -9.15 -4.09 -0.84
C ILE A 145 -10.28 -4.98 -1.37
N GLU A 146 -10.24 -5.30 -2.66
CA GLU A 146 -11.19 -6.22 -3.29
C GLU A 146 -10.63 -7.65 -3.38
N HIS A 147 -9.32 -7.77 -3.48
CA HIS A 147 -8.65 -9.07 -3.61
C HIS A 147 -7.23 -8.98 -3.06
N ILE A 148 -6.84 -9.97 -2.28
CA ILE A 148 -5.50 -10.05 -1.70
C ILE A 148 -4.94 -11.46 -1.89
N THR A 149 -3.71 -11.56 -2.33
CA THR A 149 -2.96 -12.81 -2.36
C THR A 149 -1.59 -12.62 -1.76
N GLY A 150 -1.13 -13.64 -1.06
CA GLY A 150 0.22 -13.67 -0.52
C GLY A 150 0.98 -14.88 -1.06
N LYS A 151 2.28 -14.73 -1.16
CA LYS A 151 3.18 -15.73 -1.73
C LYS A 151 4.49 -15.73 -0.96
N ALA A 152 5.00 -16.91 -0.65
CA ALA A 152 6.27 -17.05 0.05
C ALA A 152 7.08 -18.22 -0.48
N ARG A 153 8.38 -18.02 -0.57
CA ARG A 153 9.38 -19.08 -0.73
C ARG A 153 10.39 -18.95 0.41
N LYS A 154 10.36 -19.92 1.28
CA LYS A 154 11.23 -19.95 2.47
C LYS A 154 12.41 -20.90 2.31
#